data_12aa227943caf2b672fafce86284eae5
#
_entry.id   12aa227943caf2b672fafce86284eae5
#
_cell.length_a   1.000
_cell.length_b   1.000
_cell.length_c   1.000
_cell.angle_alpha   90.00
_cell.angle_beta   90.00
_cell.angle_gamma   90.00
#
_symmetry.space_group_name_H-M   'P 1'
#
loop_
_entity.id
_entity.type
_entity.pdbx_description
1 polymer ?
#
loop_
_entity_poly.entity_id
_entity_poly.type
_entity_poly.pdbx_seq_one_letter_code
_entity_poly.pdbx_strand_id
1 'polypeptide(L)'
;MGVRGVEEPNVRREAYVVRVRHIDLLRPDHAYFFGFAQTDGNHYAGRGQKGRLSIELSDRDDAVLHSFCSLFDVHSRVSYRERTTNFGVHRSATWTVCNLGFRRELAELGLPAGRKSETVAPPLSAFSTRDYLRGLVDGDGSVGFTGTGRPFLAFTTASRALADYFCAQALSVAGAYRSVNANARDGMYNPMVSGEPAAVLAGWLYGDVGLALERKREAATRVARWTRPTGMRARPHAGARRWTAEEDADVFNGSVREAASRLGRSERSISIRRFRLRGSAGSQHPNATSRS
;
A
#
# COMPACT_ATOMS: atom_id res chain seq x y z
N MET A 1 -69.82 -29.22 26.12
CA MET A 1 -68.41 -29.47 26.47
C MET A 1 -67.58 -29.18 25.22
N GLY A 2 -66.97 -28.00 25.19
CA GLY A 2 -66.14 -27.56 24.03
C GLY A 2 -64.68 -27.90 24.28
N VAL A 3 -64.09 -28.60 23.33
CA VAL A 3 -62.61 -28.90 23.33
C VAL A 3 -61.89 -27.69 22.78
N ARG A 4 -61.07 -27.07 23.62
CA ARG A 4 -60.18 -25.99 23.17
C ARG A 4 -59.01 -26.61 22.42
N GLY A 5 -58.85 -26.23 21.15
CA GLY A 5 -57.66 -26.52 20.35
C GLY A 5 -56.46 -25.82 20.95
N VAL A 6 -55.40 -26.58 21.14
CA VAL A 6 -54.06 -26.04 21.54
C VAL A 6 -53.40 -25.56 20.26
N GLU A 7 -53.18 -24.25 20.15
CA GLU A 7 -52.32 -23.66 19.09
C GLU A 7 -50.87 -24.05 19.34
N GLU A 8 -50.27 -24.78 18.40
CA GLU A 8 -48.82 -25.02 18.40
C GLU A 8 -48.07 -23.72 18.08
N PRO A 9 -46.94 -23.41 18.78
CA PRO A 9 -46.16 -22.24 18.49
C PRO A 9 -45.45 -22.39 17.12
N ASN A 10 -45.71 -21.42 16.26
CA ASN A 10 -45.09 -21.28 14.95
C ASN A 10 -43.58 -21.04 15.11
N VAL A 11 -42.78 -22.11 15.13
CA VAL A 11 -41.34 -22.06 15.11
C VAL A 11 -40.89 -21.57 13.73
N ARG A 12 -40.62 -20.26 13.62
CA ARG A 12 -39.94 -19.70 12.44
C ARG A 12 -38.63 -20.46 12.27
N ARG A 13 -38.56 -21.31 11.27
CA ARG A 13 -37.33 -21.87 10.75
C ARG A 13 -36.47 -20.68 10.26
N GLU A 14 -35.52 -20.23 11.04
CA GLU A 14 -34.45 -19.39 10.52
C GLU A 14 -33.73 -20.21 9.45
N ALA A 15 -33.98 -19.86 8.20
CA ALA A 15 -33.28 -20.43 7.07
C ALA A 15 -31.79 -20.06 7.25
N TYR A 16 -30.96 -21.04 7.56
CA TYR A 16 -29.52 -20.93 7.56
C TYR A 16 -29.12 -20.61 6.12
N VAL A 17 -29.00 -19.32 5.79
CA VAL A 17 -28.46 -18.88 4.51
C VAL A 17 -26.97 -19.22 4.54
N VAL A 18 -26.60 -20.32 3.91
CA VAL A 18 -25.20 -20.65 3.66
C VAL A 18 -24.62 -19.49 2.87
N ARG A 19 -23.83 -18.67 3.53
CA ARG A 19 -23.21 -17.50 2.92
C ARG A 19 -22.06 -18.01 2.04
N VAL A 20 -22.26 -18.00 0.73
CA VAL A 20 -21.20 -18.34 -0.24
C VAL A 20 -20.11 -17.30 -0.09
N ARG A 21 -18.93 -17.71 0.34
CA ARG A 21 -17.72 -16.87 0.35
C ARG A 21 -17.08 -16.94 -1.01
N HIS A 22 -16.86 -15.79 -1.61
CA HIS A 22 -16.16 -15.66 -2.90
C HIS A 22 -14.67 -15.40 -2.72
N ILE A 23 -14.25 -14.86 -1.56
CA ILE A 23 -12.91 -14.36 -1.33
C ILE A 23 -12.27 -15.08 -0.15
N ASP A 24 -11.14 -15.73 -0.41
CA ASP A 24 -10.27 -16.35 0.59
C ASP A 24 -8.89 -15.68 0.51
N LEU A 25 -8.57 -14.80 1.45
CA LEU A 25 -7.32 -14.07 1.45
C LEU A 25 -6.08 -14.93 1.81
N LEU A 26 -6.25 -16.20 2.20
CA LEU A 26 -5.13 -17.14 2.31
C LEU A 26 -4.65 -17.61 0.94
N ARG A 27 -5.50 -17.57 -0.09
CA ARG A 27 -5.10 -17.85 -1.46
C ARG A 27 -4.27 -16.69 -2.01
N PRO A 28 -3.09 -16.96 -2.60
CA PRO A 28 -2.18 -15.95 -3.15
C PRO A 28 -2.85 -15.00 -4.16
N ASP A 29 -3.63 -15.56 -5.08
CA ASP A 29 -4.32 -14.83 -6.14
C ASP A 29 -5.44 -13.89 -5.60
N HIS A 30 -6.20 -14.34 -4.60
CA HIS A 30 -7.22 -13.52 -3.94
C HIS A 30 -6.62 -12.40 -3.10
N ALA A 31 -5.52 -12.68 -2.38
CA ALA A 31 -4.79 -11.67 -1.61
C ALA A 31 -4.19 -10.60 -2.53
N TYR A 32 -3.60 -11.01 -3.67
CA TYR A 32 -3.10 -10.10 -4.69
C TYR A 32 -4.21 -9.19 -5.22
N PHE A 33 -5.33 -9.79 -5.67
CA PHE A 33 -6.50 -9.03 -6.13
C PHE A 33 -6.96 -8.02 -5.08
N PHE A 34 -7.06 -8.43 -3.81
CA PHE A 34 -7.55 -7.57 -2.74
C PHE A 34 -6.64 -6.37 -2.49
N GLY A 35 -5.32 -6.58 -2.44
CA GLY A 35 -4.33 -5.49 -2.33
C GLY A 35 -4.43 -4.53 -3.52
N PHE A 36 -4.53 -5.08 -4.75
CA PHE A 36 -4.70 -4.29 -5.96
C PHE A 36 -6.00 -3.47 -5.96
N ALA A 37 -7.12 -4.08 -5.51
CA ALA A 37 -8.41 -3.40 -5.42
C ALA A 37 -8.44 -2.31 -4.33
N GLN A 38 -7.67 -2.44 -3.27
CA GLN A 38 -7.53 -1.39 -2.26
C GLN A 38 -6.83 -0.13 -2.79
N THR A 39 -5.94 -0.25 -3.77
CA THR A 39 -5.28 0.87 -4.45
C THR A 39 -6.15 1.38 -5.62
N ASP A 40 -6.21 0.65 -6.71
CA ASP A 40 -6.83 1.07 -7.98
C ASP A 40 -8.34 0.82 -8.08
N GLY A 41 -8.93 0.10 -7.13
CA GLY A 41 -10.36 -0.21 -7.17
C GLY A 41 -11.24 1.01 -6.86
N ASN A 42 -12.25 1.24 -7.67
CA ASN A 42 -13.32 2.19 -7.42
C ASN A 42 -14.58 1.43 -7.00
N HIS A 43 -14.90 1.45 -5.70
CA HIS A 43 -16.07 0.79 -5.13
C HIS A 43 -17.21 1.79 -4.96
N TYR A 44 -18.20 1.71 -5.86
CA TYR A 44 -19.42 2.50 -5.81
C TYR A 44 -20.55 1.71 -5.16
N ALA A 45 -21.15 2.25 -4.10
CA ALA A 45 -22.19 1.55 -3.32
C ALA A 45 -23.44 1.22 -4.15
N GLY A 46 -24.05 2.21 -4.79
CA GLY A 46 -25.29 2.07 -5.54
C GLY A 46 -26.42 1.32 -4.79
N ARG A 47 -27.66 1.49 -5.20
CA ARG A 47 -28.76 0.70 -4.61
C ARG A 47 -28.81 -0.71 -5.21
N GLY A 48 -28.84 -1.77 -4.38
CA GLY A 48 -28.93 -3.17 -4.80
C GLY A 48 -27.83 -3.51 -5.80
N GLN A 49 -28.18 -4.04 -6.95
CA GLN A 49 -27.26 -4.42 -8.03
C GLN A 49 -26.69 -3.23 -8.83
N LYS A 50 -27.17 -2.01 -8.61
CA LYS A 50 -26.65 -0.82 -9.30
C LYS A 50 -25.28 -0.38 -8.82
N GLY A 51 -24.80 -0.86 -7.67
CA GLY A 51 -23.44 -0.66 -7.22
C GLY A 51 -22.43 -1.48 -8.04
N ARG A 52 -21.17 -1.09 -8.02
CA ARG A 52 -20.08 -1.80 -8.72
C ARG A 52 -18.73 -1.61 -8.05
N LEU A 53 -17.85 -2.57 -8.21
CA LEU A 53 -16.42 -2.38 -8.12
C LEU A 53 -15.87 -2.33 -9.54
N SER A 54 -14.99 -1.38 -9.84
CA SER A 54 -14.29 -1.30 -11.12
C SER A 54 -12.80 -1.00 -10.89
N ILE A 55 -11.96 -1.55 -11.75
CA ILE A 55 -10.52 -1.30 -11.81
C ILE A 55 -10.21 -0.91 -13.25
N GLU A 56 -9.67 0.31 -13.46
CA GLU A 56 -9.29 0.83 -14.79
C GLU A 56 -7.77 0.93 -14.88
N LEU A 57 -7.20 0.33 -15.93
CA LEU A 57 -5.78 0.33 -16.23
C LEU A 57 -5.52 0.78 -17.66
N SER A 58 -4.26 1.08 -18.00
CA SER A 58 -3.84 1.14 -19.41
C SER A 58 -4.10 -0.21 -20.06
N ASP A 59 -4.50 -0.21 -21.34
CA ASP A 59 -4.77 -1.42 -22.13
C ASP A 59 -3.58 -2.39 -22.19
N ARG A 60 -2.35 -1.89 -22.09
CA ARG A 60 -1.12 -2.70 -22.02
C ARG A 60 -1.04 -3.60 -20.76
N ASP A 61 -1.80 -3.28 -19.72
CA ASP A 61 -1.83 -4.01 -18.46
C ASP A 61 -3.13 -4.85 -18.31
N ASP A 62 -3.92 -5.02 -19.39
CA ASP A 62 -5.25 -5.65 -19.37
C ASP A 62 -5.23 -7.14 -18.99
N ALA A 63 -4.12 -7.83 -19.20
CA ALA A 63 -3.96 -9.26 -18.90
C ALA A 63 -4.32 -9.59 -17.44
N VAL A 64 -3.97 -8.72 -16.49
CA VAL A 64 -4.33 -8.90 -15.08
C VAL A 64 -5.84 -8.74 -14.86
N LEU A 65 -6.51 -7.85 -15.60
CA LEU A 65 -7.96 -7.66 -15.53
C LEU A 65 -8.71 -8.87 -16.08
N HIS A 66 -8.21 -9.50 -17.14
CA HIS A 66 -8.75 -10.76 -17.64
C HIS A 66 -8.57 -11.90 -16.64
N SER A 67 -7.43 -11.94 -15.94
CA SER A 67 -7.22 -12.90 -14.85
C SER A 67 -8.25 -12.70 -13.72
N PHE A 68 -8.64 -11.48 -13.39
CA PHE A 68 -9.68 -11.20 -12.41
C PHE A 68 -11.06 -11.69 -12.84
N CYS A 69 -11.36 -11.74 -14.16
CA CYS A 69 -12.61 -12.34 -14.63
C CYS A 69 -12.71 -13.84 -14.33
N SER A 70 -11.60 -14.55 -14.38
CA SER A 70 -11.52 -16.00 -14.15
C SER A 70 -11.30 -16.36 -12.69
N LEU A 71 -10.97 -15.38 -11.84
CA LEU A 71 -10.54 -15.62 -10.46
C LEU A 71 -11.71 -15.95 -9.52
N PHE A 72 -12.88 -15.37 -9.78
CA PHE A 72 -14.05 -15.48 -8.90
C PHE A 72 -15.25 -16.03 -9.65
N ASP A 73 -16.02 -16.89 -8.98
CA ASP A 73 -17.32 -17.39 -9.50
C ASP A 73 -18.40 -16.31 -9.38
N VAL A 74 -18.16 -15.16 -10.01
CA VAL A 74 -19.10 -14.05 -10.13
C VAL A 74 -19.01 -13.44 -11.52
N HIS A 75 -20.15 -13.07 -12.07
CA HIS A 75 -20.16 -12.40 -13.37
C HIS A 75 -19.42 -11.06 -13.30
N SER A 76 -18.38 -10.93 -14.10
CA SER A 76 -17.60 -9.70 -14.30
C SER A 76 -17.21 -9.56 -15.77
N ARG A 77 -16.79 -8.38 -16.17
CA ARG A 77 -16.39 -8.10 -17.56
C ARG A 77 -15.25 -7.12 -17.66
N VAL A 78 -14.48 -7.23 -18.72
CA VAL A 78 -13.53 -6.19 -19.15
C VAL A 78 -14.15 -5.41 -20.32
N SER A 79 -14.05 -4.10 -20.29
CA SER A 79 -14.46 -3.20 -21.36
C SER A 79 -13.34 -2.24 -21.69
N TYR A 80 -13.22 -1.84 -22.95
CA TYR A 80 -12.17 -0.96 -23.45
C TYR A 80 -12.71 0.40 -23.79
N ARG A 81 -11.89 1.43 -23.55
CA ARG A 81 -12.20 2.81 -23.89
C ARG A 81 -10.99 3.48 -24.52
N GLU A 82 -11.23 4.22 -25.59
CA GLU A 82 -10.25 5.12 -26.20
C GLU A 82 -10.67 6.56 -25.94
N ARG A 83 -9.70 7.40 -25.58
CA ARG A 83 -9.87 8.85 -25.38
C ARG A 83 -8.75 9.59 -26.09
N THR A 84 -9.10 10.55 -26.91
CA THR A 84 -8.14 11.51 -27.47
C THR A 84 -8.01 12.69 -26.53
N THR A 85 -6.77 13.03 -26.17
CA THR A 85 -6.42 14.17 -25.33
C THR A 85 -5.39 15.03 -26.06
N ASN A 86 -5.06 16.20 -25.49
CA ASN A 86 -3.99 17.05 -26.03
C ASN A 86 -2.60 16.39 -26.00
N PHE A 87 -2.46 15.28 -25.26
CA PHE A 87 -1.21 14.49 -25.15
C PHE A 87 -1.22 13.22 -26.00
N GLY A 88 -2.26 13.00 -26.82
CA GLY A 88 -2.39 11.83 -27.68
C GLY A 88 -3.59 10.95 -27.35
N VAL A 89 -3.62 9.78 -28.01
CA VAL A 89 -4.67 8.75 -27.82
C VAL A 89 -4.31 7.90 -26.61
N HIS A 90 -5.23 7.83 -25.65
CA HIS A 90 -5.13 7.00 -24.45
C HIS A 90 -6.15 5.87 -24.53
N ARG A 91 -5.65 4.63 -24.41
CA ARG A 91 -6.48 3.43 -24.35
C ARG A 91 -6.46 2.88 -22.92
N SER A 92 -7.63 2.57 -22.41
CA SER A 92 -7.80 1.94 -21.09
C SER A 92 -8.70 0.72 -21.18
N ALA A 93 -8.44 -0.25 -20.30
CA ALA A 93 -9.28 -1.41 -20.04
C ALA A 93 -9.86 -1.28 -18.64
N THR A 94 -11.15 -1.59 -18.46
CA THR A 94 -11.84 -1.52 -17.17
C THR A 94 -12.48 -2.86 -16.86
N TRP A 95 -12.04 -3.51 -15.79
CA TRP A 95 -12.76 -4.63 -15.19
C TRP A 95 -13.87 -4.12 -14.29
N THR A 96 -15.04 -4.77 -14.35
CA THR A 96 -16.22 -4.37 -13.57
C THR A 96 -16.99 -5.58 -13.06
N VAL A 97 -17.39 -5.57 -11.78
CA VAL A 97 -18.28 -6.52 -11.12
C VAL A 97 -19.41 -5.79 -10.41
N CYS A 98 -20.65 -6.28 -10.55
CA CYS A 98 -21.83 -5.68 -9.94
C CYS A 98 -22.46 -6.56 -8.84
N ASN A 99 -22.01 -7.81 -8.67
CA ASN A 99 -22.57 -8.74 -7.68
C ASN A 99 -22.58 -8.13 -6.27
N LEU A 100 -23.76 -8.05 -5.65
CA LEU A 100 -23.95 -7.42 -4.34
C LEU A 100 -23.29 -8.21 -3.22
N GLY A 101 -23.35 -9.56 -3.26
CA GLY A 101 -22.73 -10.44 -2.27
C GLY A 101 -21.22 -10.25 -2.23
N PHE A 102 -20.60 -10.30 -3.41
CA PHE A 102 -19.15 -10.08 -3.59
C PHE A 102 -18.71 -8.70 -3.07
N ARG A 103 -19.44 -7.63 -3.41
CA ARG A 103 -19.12 -6.28 -2.96
C ARG A 103 -19.28 -6.07 -1.45
N ARG A 104 -20.26 -6.73 -0.82
CA ARG A 104 -20.44 -6.73 0.63
C ARG A 104 -19.27 -7.44 1.31
N GLU A 105 -18.88 -8.58 0.80
CA GLU A 105 -17.73 -9.33 1.31
C GLU A 105 -16.45 -8.52 1.25
N LEU A 106 -16.19 -7.81 0.13
CA LEU A 106 -15.05 -6.89 0.01
C LEU A 106 -15.10 -5.76 1.06
N ALA A 107 -16.27 -5.20 1.31
CA ALA A 107 -16.43 -4.15 2.32
C ALA A 107 -16.13 -4.67 3.73
N GLU A 108 -16.57 -5.89 4.06
CA GLU A 108 -16.29 -6.56 5.33
C GLU A 108 -14.81 -6.90 5.52
N LEU A 109 -14.12 -7.20 4.41
CA LEU A 109 -12.67 -7.46 4.42
C LEU A 109 -11.82 -6.18 4.50
N GLY A 110 -12.42 -4.98 4.39
CA GLY A 110 -11.71 -3.71 4.50
C GLY A 110 -11.56 -2.93 3.20
N LEU A 111 -12.42 -3.19 2.19
CA LEU A 111 -12.55 -2.37 0.98
C LEU A 111 -13.92 -1.68 0.95
N PRO A 112 -14.14 -0.61 1.75
CA PRO A 112 -15.42 0.07 1.82
C PRO A 112 -15.76 0.76 0.50
N ALA A 113 -17.06 1.00 0.27
CA ALA A 113 -17.51 1.82 -0.83
C ALA A 113 -17.29 3.32 -0.55
N GLY A 114 -17.04 4.10 -1.60
CA GLY A 114 -16.81 5.54 -1.53
C GLY A 114 -15.35 5.92 -1.34
N ARG A 115 -15.10 7.02 -0.63
CA ARG A 115 -13.73 7.48 -0.35
C ARG A 115 -13.03 6.52 0.60
N LYS A 116 -11.96 5.90 0.14
CA LYS A 116 -11.23 4.87 0.87
C LYS A 116 -9.74 5.16 1.07
N SER A 117 -9.17 6.05 0.26
CA SER A 117 -7.71 6.20 0.13
C SER A 117 -6.97 6.47 1.43
N GLU A 118 -7.59 7.21 2.37
CA GLU A 118 -6.99 7.53 3.66
C GLU A 118 -7.27 6.48 4.75
N THR A 119 -8.35 5.69 4.58
CA THR A 119 -8.91 4.83 5.62
C THR A 119 -8.65 3.34 5.43
N VAL A 120 -8.26 2.92 4.21
CA VAL A 120 -7.93 1.51 3.95
C VAL A 120 -6.74 1.07 4.79
N ALA A 121 -6.81 -0.16 5.28
CA ALA A 121 -5.79 -0.79 6.09
C ALA A 121 -5.61 -2.25 5.65
N PRO A 122 -4.52 -2.92 6.06
CA PRO A 122 -4.39 -4.35 5.85
C PRO A 122 -5.59 -5.10 6.44
N PRO A 123 -6.01 -6.23 5.84
CA PRO A 123 -7.10 -7.05 6.39
C PRO A 123 -6.82 -7.47 7.83
N LEU A 124 -7.88 -7.54 8.66
CA LEU A 124 -7.76 -8.05 10.02
C LEU A 124 -7.73 -9.59 10.08
N SER A 125 -8.32 -10.27 9.09
CA SER A 125 -8.24 -11.73 8.95
C SER A 125 -6.86 -12.15 8.43
N ALA A 126 -6.51 -13.42 8.61
CA ALA A 126 -5.28 -13.98 8.04
C ALA A 126 -5.30 -13.88 6.50
N PHE A 127 -4.15 -13.58 5.90
CA PHE A 127 -4.00 -13.40 4.44
C PHE A 127 -2.58 -13.73 3.98
N SER A 128 -2.42 -14.01 2.68
CA SER A 128 -1.11 -14.17 2.05
C SER A 128 -0.39 -12.82 1.98
N THR A 129 0.52 -12.60 2.93
CA THR A 129 1.24 -11.34 3.16
C THR A 129 2.00 -10.87 1.92
N ARG A 130 2.75 -11.79 1.27
CA ARG A 130 3.54 -11.49 0.08
C ARG A 130 2.68 -11.03 -1.07
N ASP A 131 1.61 -11.78 -1.33
CA ASP A 131 0.78 -11.55 -2.50
C ASP A 131 -0.10 -10.31 -2.32
N TYR A 132 -0.62 -10.08 -1.12
CA TYR A 132 -1.31 -8.83 -0.78
C TYR A 132 -0.40 -7.60 -0.97
N LEU A 133 0.83 -7.64 -0.46
CA LEU A 133 1.77 -6.54 -0.64
C LEU A 133 2.14 -6.33 -2.11
N ARG A 134 2.28 -7.41 -2.90
CA ARG A 134 2.49 -7.31 -4.35
C ARG A 134 1.32 -6.62 -5.03
N GLY A 135 0.07 -6.94 -4.66
CA GLY A 135 -1.13 -6.27 -5.16
C GLY A 135 -1.11 -4.76 -4.88
N LEU A 136 -0.76 -4.35 -3.65
CA LEU A 136 -0.59 -2.93 -3.30
C LEU A 136 0.49 -2.25 -4.15
N VAL A 137 1.65 -2.90 -4.31
CA VAL A 137 2.77 -2.36 -5.09
C VAL A 137 2.46 -2.32 -6.57
N ASP A 138 1.70 -3.29 -7.10
CA ASP A 138 1.28 -3.27 -8.50
C ASP A 138 0.27 -2.16 -8.80
N GLY A 139 -0.60 -1.81 -7.86
CA GLY A 139 -1.43 -0.62 -7.98
C GLY A 139 -0.59 0.66 -7.84
N ASP A 140 -0.32 1.08 -6.64
CA ASP A 140 0.25 2.40 -6.31
C ASP A 140 1.76 2.41 -6.03
N GLY A 141 2.48 1.33 -6.37
CA GLY A 141 3.93 1.28 -6.18
C GLY A 141 4.73 1.50 -7.46
N SER A 142 6.04 1.55 -7.28
CA SER A 142 7.00 1.59 -8.38
C SER A 142 8.25 0.77 -8.05
N VAL A 143 8.82 0.11 -9.05
CA VAL A 143 10.04 -0.68 -8.95
C VAL A 143 10.93 -0.38 -10.15
N GLY A 144 12.24 -0.19 -9.92
CA GLY A 144 13.17 0.16 -10.99
C GLY A 144 14.50 0.68 -10.49
N PHE A 145 15.12 1.52 -11.30
CA PHE A 145 16.41 2.14 -11.02
C PHE A 145 16.31 3.66 -11.03
N THR A 146 17.01 4.29 -10.10
CA THR A 146 17.20 5.74 -10.12
C THR A 146 18.12 6.14 -11.29
N GLY A 147 18.17 7.44 -11.64
CA GLY A 147 19.10 7.95 -12.66
C GLY A 147 20.58 7.67 -12.37
N THR A 148 20.92 7.31 -11.13
CA THR A 148 22.28 6.90 -10.73
C THR A 148 22.50 5.38 -10.74
N GLY A 149 21.57 4.61 -11.32
CA GLY A 149 21.66 3.15 -11.42
C GLY A 149 21.41 2.40 -10.09
N ARG A 150 20.89 3.08 -9.04
CA ARG A 150 20.57 2.44 -7.78
C ARG A 150 19.16 1.85 -7.84
N PRO A 151 18.96 0.55 -7.50
CA PRO A 151 17.65 -0.06 -7.50
C PRO A 151 16.78 0.55 -6.40
N PHE A 152 15.49 0.62 -6.64
CA PHE A 152 14.50 1.04 -5.66
C PHE A 152 13.18 0.26 -5.82
N LEU A 153 12.43 0.21 -4.71
CA LEU A 153 11.04 -0.18 -4.65
C LEU A 153 10.33 0.81 -3.72
N ALA A 154 9.28 1.43 -4.21
CA ALA A 154 8.52 2.47 -3.52
C ALA A 154 7.04 2.16 -3.54
N PHE A 155 6.33 2.70 -2.56
CA PHE A 155 4.89 2.64 -2.45
C PHE A 155 4.34 4.02 -2.10
N THR A 156 3.28 4.46 -2.79
CA THR A 156 2.63 5.76 -2.56
C THR A 156 1.21 5.53 -2.09
N THR A 157 0.82 6.14 -0.98
CA THR A 157 -0.53 5.98 -0.44
C THR A 157 -0.94 7.17 0.43
N ALA A 158 -2.24 7.46 0.47
CA ALA A 158 -2.81 8.38 1.46
C ALA A 158 -3.06 7.69 2.82
N SER A 159 -3.09 6.34 2.85
CA SER A 159 -3.29 5.59 4.09
C SER A 159 -2.01 5.45 4.90
N ARG A 160 -2.03 5.99 6.12
CA ARG A 160 -0.97 5.77 7.10
C ARG A 160 -0.79 4.30 7.44
N ALA A 161 -1.89 3.56 7.59
CA ALA A 161 -1.86 2.14 7.93
C ALA A 161 -1.19 1.28 6.84
N LEU A 162 -1.45 1.55 5.55
CA LEU A 162 -0.79 0.87 4.45
C LEU A 162 0.69 1.25 4.34
N ALA A 163 1.05 2.51 4.61
CA ALA A 163 2.43 2.95 4.61
C ALA A 163 3.23 2.29 5.76
N ASP A 164 2.66 2.21 6.96
CA ASP A 164 3.27 1.51 8.10
C ASP A 164 3.42 0.01 7.79
N TYR A 165 2.41 -0.62 7.17
CA TYR A 165 2.47 -2.02 6.75
C TYR A 165 3.59 -2.27 5.74
N PHE A 166 3.71 -1.45 4.69
CA PHE A 166 4.81 -1.54 3.73
C PHE A 166 6.18 -1.47 4.44
N CYS A 167 6.35 -0.51 5.36
CA CYS A 167 7.60 -0.35 6.11
C CYS A 167 7.89 -1.54 7.03
N ALA A 168 6.87 -2.12 7.66
CA ALA A 168 7.02 -3.32 8.48
C ALA A 168 7.48 -4.52 7.65
N GLN A 169 6.90 -4.72 6.45
CA GLN A 169 7.32 -5.79 5.55
C GLN A 169 8.72 -5.56 5.00
N ALA A 170 9.08 -4.33 4.64
CA ALA A 170 10.43 -3.99 4.20
C ALA A 170 11.49 -4.24 5.28
N LEU A 171 11.14 -4.01 6.54
CA LEU A 171 12.00 -4.33 7.68
C LEU A 171 12.13 -5.84 7.88
N SER A 172 11.01 -6.56 7.88
CA SER A 172 10.97 -8.01 8.12
C SER A 172 11.71 -8.79 7.04
N VAL A 173 11.50 -8.44 5.76
CA VAL A 173 12.03 -9.19 4.61
C VAL A 173 13.45 -8.78 4.26
N ALA A 174 13.75 -7.49 4.30
CA ALA A 174 15.00 -6.93 3.77
C ALA A 174 15.83 -6.15 4.80
N GLY A 175 15.45 -6.17 6.08
CA GLY A 175 16.15 -5.44 7.13
C GLY A 175 16.12 -3.91 6.95
N ALA A 176 15.22 -3.39 6.11
CA ALA A 176 15.19 -1.98 5.72
C ALA A 176 14.26 -1.17 6.60
N TYR A 177 14.80 -0.57 7.66
CA TYR A 177 14.01 0.38 8.46
C TYR A 177 13.69 1.66 7.66
N ARG A 178 12.41 2.08 7.71
CA ARG A 178 11.94 3.36 7.16
C ARG A 178 11.00 4.04 8.15
N SER A 179 11.15 5.36 8.29
CA SER A 179 10.17 6.18 9.00
C SER A 179 9.04 6.55 8.04
N VAL A 180 7.81 6.53 8.54
CA VAL A 180 6.63 6.92 7.79
C VAL A 180 6.31 8.38 8.11
N ASN A 181 6.55 9.26 7.12
CA ASN A 181 6.23 10.68 7.21
C ASN A 181 5.40 11.07 6.01
N ALA A 182 4.34 11.84 6.24
CA ALA A 182 3.57 12.43 5.16
C ALA A 182 4.39 13.50 4.44
N ASN A 183 4.23 13.59 3.13
CA ASN A 183 4.79 14.66 2.34
C ASN A 183 4.03 15.97 2.64
N ALA A 184 4.74 17.04 2.97
CA ALA A 184 4.15 18.32 3.33
C ALA A 184 3.33 18.96 2.19
N ARG A 185 3.61 18.59 0.92
CA ARG A 185 2.94 19.17 -0.25
C ARG A 185 1.51 18.63 -0.44
N ASP A 186 1.31 17.33 -0.23
CA ASP A 186 0.07 16.63 -0.63
C ASP A 186 -0.46 15.65 0.43
N GLY A 187 0.20 15.55 1.59
CA GLY A 187 -0.19 14.64 2.66
C GLY A 187 0.05 13.15 2.37
N MET A 188 0.58 12.81 1.20
CA MET A 188 0.83 11.43 0.80
C MET A 188 2.04 10.83 1.51
N TYR A 189 1.99 9.55 1.77
CA TYR A 189 3.11 8.75 2.26
C TYR A 189 3.83 8.10 1.09
N ASN A 190 5.16 8.26 1.02
CA ASN A 190 5.99 7.71 -0.06
C ASN A 190 7.17 6.90 0.50
N PRO A 191 6.95 5.80 1.24
CA PRO A 191 8.05 4.97 1.70
C PRO A 191 8.77 4.32 0.51
N MET A 192 10.10 4.40 0.52
CA MET A 192 10.96 3.86 -0.53
C MET A 192 12.13 3.08 0.08
N VAL A 193 12.37 1.90 -0.43
CA VAL A 193 13.56 1.06 -0.16
C VAL A 193 14.51 1.16 -1.35
N SER A 194 15.82 1.22 -1.12
CA SER A 194 16.81 1.33 -2.20
C SER A 194 18.08 0.52 -1.92
N GLY A 195 18.83 0.19 -2.97
CA GLY A 195 20.05 -0.61 -2.88
C GLY A 195 19.74 -2.09 -2.65
N GLU A 196 20.59 -2.81 -1.93
CA GLU A 196 20.46 -4.23 -1.64
C GLU A 196 19.10 -4.60 -1.02
N PRO A 197 18.58 -3.84 -0.04
CA PRO A 197 17.24 -4.14 0.49
C PRO A 197 16.14 -4.05 -0.58
N ALA A 198 16.25 -3.18 -1.58
CA ALA A 198 15.30 -3.14 -2.68
C ALA A 198 15.41 -4.39 -3.56
N ALA A 199 16.63 -4.88 -3.82
CA ALA A 199 16.85 -6.10 -4.58
C ALA A 199 16.26 -7.33 -3.85
N VAL A 200 16.48 -7.45 -2.54
CA VAL A 200 15.90 -8.51 -1.71
C VAL A 200 14.37 -8.45 -1.71
N LEU A 201 13.80 -7.27 -1.47
CA LEU A 201 12.35 -7.08 -1.42
C LEU A 201 11.69 -7.35 -2.79
N ALA A 202 12.29 -6.89 -3.89
CA ALA A 202 11.80 -7.15 -5.24
C ALA A 202 11.85 -8.64 -5.59
N GLY A 203 12.93 -9.34 -5.24
CA GLY A 203 13.04 -10.79 -5.41
C GLY A 203 11.99 -11.55 -4.62
N TRP A 204 11.75 -11.16 -3.38
CA TRP A 204 10.72 -11.78 -2.55
C TRP A 204 9.31 -11.52 -3.08
N LEU A 205 9.00 -10.29 -3.53
CA LEU A 205 7.66 -9.93 -4.02
C LEU A 205 7.33 -10.58 -5.36
N TYR A 206 8.30 -10.67 -6.30
CA TYR A 206 8.04 -11.03 -7.70
C TYR A 206 8.71 -12.33 -8.14
N GLY A 207 9.51 -12.97 -7.29
CA GLY A 207 10.09 -14.28 -7.58
C GLY A 207 9.03 -15.38 -7.48
N ASP A 208 8.89 -16.19 -8.54
CA ASP A 208 7.98 -17.34 -8.59
C ASP A 208 6.57 -17.03 -8.10
N VAL A 209 5.88 -16.16 -8.81
CA VAL A 209 4.53 -15.71 -8.47
C VAL A 209 3.56 -15.86 -9.65
N GLY A 210 2.27 -16.06 -9.32
CA GLY A 210 1.18 -16.12 -10.28
C GLY A 210 0.84 -14.73 -10.86
N LEU A 211 -0.10 -14.04 -10.24
CA LEU A 211 -0.58 -12.73 -10.70
C LEU A 211 0.43 -11.61 -10.41
N ALA A 212 0.73 -10.82 -11.41
CA ALA A 212 1.50 -9.57 -11.30
C ALA A 212 1.29 -8.73 -12.57
N LEU A 213 1.51 -7.41 -12.49
CA LEU A 213 1.68 -6.58 -13.69
C LEU A 213 3.01 -6.93 -14.36
N GLU A 214 2.97 -7.37 -15.63
CA GLU A 214 4.15 -7.89 -16.33
C GLU A 214 5.31 -6.90 -16.35
N ARG A 215 5.04 -5.63 -16.67
CA ARG A 215 6.06 -4.57 -16.66
C ARG A 215 6.75 -4.40 -15.29
N LYS A 216 6.01 -4.62 -14.18
CA LYS A 216 6.58 -4.52 -12.82
C LYS A 216 7.33 -5.79 -12.46
N ARG A 217 6.86 -6.95 -12.90
CA ARG A 217 7.58 -8.23 -12.75
C ARG A 217 8.93 -8.20 -13.45
N GLU A 218 8.97 -7.73 -14.70
CA GLU A 218 10.21 -7.57 -15.45
C GLU A 218 11.17 -6.58 -14.79
N ALA A 219 10.66 -5.42 -14.34
CA ALA A 219 11.45 -4.44 -13.63
C ALA A 219 12.01 -5.00 -12.31
N ALA A 220 11.17 -5.71 -11.54
CA ALA A 220 11.56 -6.34 -10.29
C ALA A 220 12.61 -7.46 -10.50
N THR A 221 12.49 -8.23 -11.58
CA THR A 221 13.48 -9.24 -11.94
C THR A 221 14.85 -8.60 -12.20
N ARG A 222 14.90 -7.46 -12.90
CA ARG A 222 16.15 -6.72 -13.10
C ARG A 222 16.68 -6.16 -11.77
N VAL A 223 15.82 -5.60 -10.92
CA VAL A 223 16.16 -5.08 -9.60
C VAL A 223 16.69 -6.19 -8.69
N ALA A 224 16.07 -7.36 -8.67
CA ALA A 224 16.47 -8.50 -7.84
C ALA A 224 17.87 -9.04 -8.18
N ARG A 225 18.25 -8.95 -9.45
CA ARG A 225 19.58 -9.39 -9.94
C ARG A 225 20.67 -8.34 -9.74
N TRP A 226 20.32 -7.14 -9.23
CA TRP A 226 21.30 -6.08 -9.07
C TRP A 226 22.33 -6.43 -7.99
N THR A 227 23.57 -6.24 -8.34
CA THR A 227 24.70 -6.31 -7.43
C THR A 227 25.36 -4.94 -7.33
N ARG A 228 25.89 -4.61 -6.15
CA ARG A 228 26.56 -3.32 -5.95
C ARG A 228 27.79 -3.19 -6.84
N PRO A 229 27.89 -2.16 -7.71
CA PRO A 229 29.10 -1.91 -8.47
C PRO A 229 30.29 -1.63 -7.56
N THR A 230 31.50 -2.08 -7.98
CA THR A 230 32.75 -1.78 -7.31
C THR A 230 32.92 -0.26 -7.20
N GLY A 231 33.25 0.24 -6.00
CA GLY A 231 33.39 1.68 -5.72
C GLY A 231 32.09 2.40 -5.34
N MET A 232 30.93 1.82 -5.53
CA MET A 232 29.69 2.38 -5.03
C MET A 232 29.59 2.24 -3.50
N ARG A 233 29.65 3.37 -2.78
CA ARG A 233 29.58 3.37 -1.31
C ARG A 233 28.30 2.72 -0.80
N ALA A 234 28.44 1.79 0.17
CA ALA A 234 27.31 1.32 0.95
C ALA A 234 26.65 2.48 1.70
N ARG A 235 25.32 2.64 1.59
CA ARG A 235 24.61 3.43 2.59
C ARG A 235 24.32 2.50 3.76
N PRO A 236 24.81 2.76 4.97
CA PRO A 236 24.47 1.96 6.12
C PRO A 236 22.95 2.07 6.36
N HIS A 237 22.20 1.02 6.02
CA HIS A 237 20.76 0.95 6.26
C HIS A 237 20.43 0.25 7.57
N ALA A 238 21.23 -0.71 7.98
CA ALA A 238 21.14 -1.35 9.27
C ALA A 238 21.96 -0.55 10.29
N GLY A 239 21.28 0.06 11.25
CA GLY A 239 21.97 0.68 12.39
C GLY A 239 22.31 2.16 12.26
N ALA A 240 21.67 2.94 11.38
CA ALA A 240 21.67 4.39 11.58
C ALA A 240 21.07 4.64 12.97
N ARG A 241 21.94 4.78 13.97
CA ARG A 241 21.58 5.03 15.37
C ARG A 241 20.58 6.17 15.40
N ARG A 242 19.36 5.89 15.87
CA ARG A 242 18.32 6.91 16.01
C ARG A 242 18.83 8.03 16.92
N TRP A 243 18.37 9.23 16.65
CA TRP A 243 18.52 10.32 17.59
C TRP A 243 17.58 10.10 18.76
N THR A 244 18.10 10.14 19.98
CA THR A 244 17.30 10.10 21.20
C THR A 244 16.95 11.52 21.64
N ALA A 245 15.98 11.66 22.56
CA ALA A 245 15.63 12.97 23.12
C ALA A 245 16.80 13.60 23.89
N GLU A 246 17.60 12.78 24.56
CA GLU A 246 18.81 13.22 25.28
C GLU A 246 19.89 13.73 24.30
N GLU A 247 20.11 13.03 23.19
CA GLU A 247 21.02 13.47 22.14
C GLU A 247 20.54 14.76 21.47
N ASP A 248 19.22 14.92 21.30
CA ASP A 248 18.62 16.14 20.74
C ASP A 248 18.80 17.34 21.67
N ALA A 249 18.69 17.14 22.99
CA ALA A 249 18.96 18.16 23.99
C ALA A 249 20.45 18.55 24.01
N ASP A 250 21.35 17.58 23.81
CA ASP A 250 22.81 17.79 23.88
C ASP A 250 23.43 18.21 22.54
N VAL A 251 22.75 18.02 21.40
CA VAL A 251 23.31 18.24 20.07
C VAL A 251 23.79 19.68 19.82
N PHE A 252 23.25 20.66 20.54
CA PHE A 252 23.62 22.08 20.44
C PHE A 252 24.77 22.51 21.38
N ASN A 253 25.15 21.66 22.31
CA ASN A 253 26.24 21.98 23.26
C ASN A 253 27.59 21.92 22.55
N GLY A 254 28.30 23.03 22.56
CA GLY A 254 29.61 23.19 21.96
C GLY A 254 29.62 23.25 20.42
N SER A 255 30.81 23.14 19.84
CA SER A 255 31.01 23.11 18.39
C SER A 255 30.44 21.83 17.76
N VAL A 256 30.32 21.80 16.43
CA VAL A 256 29.91 20.59 15.67
C VAL A 256 30.88 19.44 15.94
N ARG A 257 32.15 19.71 16.00
CA ARG A 257 33.21 18.72 16.23
C ARG A 257 33.16 18.14 17.64
N GLU A 258 32.95 18.96 18.66
CA GLU A 258 32.82 18.52 20.06
C GLU A 258 31.55 17.68 20.25
N ALA A 259 30.44 18.13 19.71
CA ALA A 259 29.19 17.35 19.73
C ALA A 259 29.34 16.02 18.98
N ALA A 260 30.04 16.00 17.84
CA ALA A 260 30.31 14.78 17.09
C ALA A 260 31.13 13.77 17.91
N SER A 261 32.19 14.23 18.56
CA SER A 261 33.05 13.41 19.44
C SER A 261 32.25 12.87 20.63
N ARG A 262 31.56 13.74 21.34
CA ARG A 262 30.79 13.39 22.55
C ARG A 262 29.66 12.42 22.29
N LEU A 263 28.90 12.66 21.20
CA LEU A 263 27.74 11.81 20.84
C LEU A 263 28.14 10.59 19.98
N GLY A 264 29.42 10.43 19.62
CA GLY A 264 29.89 9.34 18.76
C GLY A 264 29.20 9.35 17.38
N ARG A 265 28.99 10.55 16.79
CA ARG A 265 28.34 10.76 15.51
C ARG A 265 29.25 11.53 14.55
N SER A 266 29.01 11.44 13.23
CA SER A 266 29.77 12.25 12.29
C SER A 266 29.39 13.75 12.39
N GLU A 267 30.30 14.65 12.15
CA GLU A 267 30.07 16.11 12.10
C GLU A 267 28.94 16.48 11.15
N ARG A 268 28.86 15.80 9.99
CA ARG A 268 27.78 15.96 9.04
C ARG A 268 26.41 15.56 9.64
N SER A 269 26.36 14.48 10.44
CA SER A 269 25.14 14.05 11.14
C SER A 269 24.67 15.09 12.15
N ILE A 270 25.60 15.67 12.92
CA ILE A 270 25.35 16.76 13.87
C ILE A 270 24.80 18.00 13.14
N SER A 271 25.47 18.45 12.07
CA SER A 271 25.04 19.62 11.31
C SER A 271 23.63 19.48 10.74
N ILE A 272 23.31 18.32 10.16
CA ILE A 272 21.97 18.03 9.63
C ILE A 272 20.94 17.98 10.77
N ARG A 273 21.26 17.40 11.93
CA ARG A 273 20.32 17.34 13.06
C ARG A 273 20.03 18.71 13.63
N ARG A 274 21.04 19.54 13.84
CA ARG A 274 20.89 20.95 14.25
C ARG A 274 19.98 21.72 13.30
N PHE A 275 20.19 21.56 12.00
CA PHE A 275 19.36 22.21 10.98
C PHE A 275 17.88 21.78 11.09
N ARG A 276 17.60 20.49 11.24
CA ARG A 276 16.23 19.96 11.36
C ARG A 276 15.54 20.43 12.64
N LEU A 277 16.22 20.44 13.77
CA LEU A 277 15.64 20.88 15.04
C LEU A 277 15.34 22.39 15.05
N ARG A 278 16.17 23.21 14.40
CA ARG A 278 15.88 24.65 14.23
C ARG A 278 14.66 24.89 13.34
N GLY A 279 14.49 24.11 12.27
CA GLY A 279 13.33 24.21 11.38
C GLY A 279 12.01 23.78 12.04
N SER A 280 12.05 22.80 12.94
CA SER A 280 10.85 22.37 13.70
C SER A 280 10.45 23.36 14.81
N ALA A 281 11.39 24.11 15.39
CA ALA A 281 11.10 25.14 16.40
C ALA A 281 10.43 26.38 15.78
N GLY A 282 10.63 26.66 14.48
CA GLY A 282 9.99 27.78 13.78
C GLY A 282 8.54 27.54 13.35
N SER A 283 8.03 26.32 13.46
CA SER A 283 6.65 25.98 13.05
C SER A 283 5.62 26.03 14.18
N GLN A 284 6.01 26.40 15.41
CA GLN A 284 5.12 26.54 16.57
C GLN A 284 4.85 28.00 16.92
N HIS A 285 4.42 28.82 15.97
CA HIS A 285 3.76 30.08 16.33
C HIS A 285 2.23 29.91 16.16
N PRO A 286 1.44 29.95 17.23
CA PRO A 286 0.00 30.05 17.13
C PRO A 286 -0.36 31.47 16.65
N ASN A 287 -1.07 31.56 15.54
CA ASN A 287 -1.78 32.77 15.14
C ASN A 287 -2.90 33.07 16.17
N ALA A 288 -2.56 33.79 17.22
CA ALA A 288 -3.53 34.46 18.08
C ALA A 288 -3.52 35.95 17.71
N THR A 289 -4.39 36.31 16.82
CA THR A 289 -4.88 37.70 16.71
C THR A 289 -6.39 37.68 16.60
N SER A 290 -7.01 37.84 17.77
CA SER A 290 -8.33 38.44 17.96
C SER A 290 -8.44 39.70 17.14
N ARG A 291 -9.51 39.84 16.36
CA ARG A 291 -10.06 41.16 15.99
C ARG A 291 -11.46 41.28 16.57
N SER A 292 -11.55 42.29 17.41
CA SER A 292 -12.75 42.94 17.93
C SER A 292 -13.72 43.34 16.81
#